data_c083f8ea3c0237059399ff04bec4c0e5
#
_entry.id   c083f8ea3c0237059399ff04bec4c0e5
#
_cell.length_a   1.000
_cell.length_b   1.000
_cell.length_c   1.000
_cell.angle_alpha   90.00
_cell.angle_beta   90.00
_cell.angle_gamma   90.00
#
_symmetry.space_group_name_H-M   'P 1'
#
loop_
_entity.id
_entity.type
_entity.pdbx_description
1 polymer ?
#
loop_
_entity_poly.entity_id
_entity_poly.type
_entity_poly.pdbx_seq_one_letter_code
_entity_poly.pdbx_strand_id
1 'polypeptide(L)'
;EIGSGLVGSEMCIRDSICVVEATGARGLVTACVYPVSEGMEVQTNTAKVQAARRTTLELILSTHEKKCLSCVRSNDCELQKMCKDYGVEDTGKYDGFKPHYELDTSAAHLVRDNNKCILCRRCVAACRQQFVSVIGANDRGIDTHIGTAFEKKLNDVPCVSCGQCIVVCPTGALTEKDDTDKIWEALADETKHVIVTT
;
A
#
# COMPACT_ATOMS: atom_id res chain seq x y z
N GLU A 1 -11.69 2.29 -21.10
CA GLU A 1 -12.11 2.29 -19.69
C GLU A 1 -10.86 2.41 -18.83
N ILE A 2 -10.76 3.51 -18.10
CA ILE A 2 -9.76 3.62 -17.03
C ILE A 2 -10.25 2.64 -15.97
N GLY A 3 -9.54 1.52 -15.82
CA GLY A 3 -9.95 0.47 -14.91
C GLY A 3 -10.27 1.05 -13.53
N SER A 4 -11.44 0.76 -13.01
CA SER A 4 -11.97 1.26 -11.73
C SER A 4 -11.07 0.96 -10.52
N GLY A 5 -10.04 0.15 -10.70
CA GLY A 5 -9.01 -0.13 -9.68
C GLY A 5 -7.94 0.93 -9.54
N LEU A 6 -7.80 1.86 -10.50
CA LEU A 6 -6.80 2.93 -10.48
C LEU A 6 -7.42 4.32 -10.32
N VAL A 7 -8.70 4.48 -10.67
CA VAL A 7 -9.41 5.76 -10.59
C VAL A 7 -10.43 5.67 -9.47
N GLY A 8 -10.32 6.57 -8.51
CA GLY A 8 -11.22 6.64 -7.36
C GLY A 8 -10.77 5.80 -6.16
N SER A 9 -9.63 5.09 -6.21
CA SER A 9 -9.01 4.56 -5.00
C SER A 9 -8.26 5.68 -4.28
N GLU A 10 -8.23 5.66 -2.95
CA GLU A 10 -7.51 6.65 -2.14
C GLU A 10 -6.01 6.71 -2.48
N MET A 11 -5.45 5.70 -3.14
CA MET A 11 -4.09 5.68 -3.66
C MET A 11 -3.84 6.85 -4.62
N CYS A 12 -4.78 7.13 -5.52
CA CYS A 12 -4.64 8.19 -6.51
C CYS A 12 -4.62 9.59 -5.92
N ILE A 13 -5.27 9.82 -4.78
CA ILE A 13 -5.37 11.13 -4.15
C ILE A 13 -4.00 11.62 -3.67
N ARG A 14 -3.11 10.71 -3.30
CA ARG A 14 -1.82 11.07 -2.71
C ARG A 14 -0.67 11.05 -3.70
N ASP A 15 -0.61 10.06 -4.56
CA ASP A 15 0.54 9.81 -5.44
C ASP A 15 0.37 10.36 -6.84
N SER A 16 -0.83 10.86 -7.18
CA SER A 16 -1.13 11.43 -8.50
C SER A 16 -0.82 10.51 -9.68
N ILE A 17 -0.84 9.19 -9.47
CA ILE A 17 -0.63 8.22 -10.56
C ILE A 17 -1.75 8.27 -11.61
N CYS A 18 -2.90 8.84 -11.26
CA CYS A 18 -4.06 9.02 -12.12
C CYS A 18 -3.99 10.26 -13.03
N VAL A 19 -2.82 10.88 -13.19
CA VAL A 19 -2.67 12.06 -14.05
C VAL A 19 -3.05 11.78 -15.50
N VAL A 20 -3.71 12.74 -16.10
CA VAL A 20 -4.17 12.72 -17.51
C VAL A 20 -4.02 14.12 -18.13
N GLU A 21 -4.05 14.20 -19.43
CA GLU A 21 -4.27 15.45 -20.16
C GLU A 21 -5.75 15.59 -20.47
N ALA A 22 -6.33 16.75 -20.19
CA ALA A 22 -7.73 17.05 -20.49
C ALA A 22 -7.83 18.36 -21.25
N THR A 23 -8.73 18.39 -22.23
CA THR A 23 -9.00 19.59 -23.03
C THR A 23 -9.41 20.76 -22.14
N GLY A 24 -8.80 21.94 -22.33
CA GLY A 24 -9.04 23.14 -21.53
C GLY A 24 -8.25 23.20 -20.23
N ALA A 25 -7.56 22.14 -19.82
CA ALA A 25 -6.67 22.19 -18.68
C ALA A 25 -5.30 22.82 -19.03
N ARG A 26 -4.74 23.63 -18.12
CA ARG A 26 -3.42 24.27 -18.32
C ARG A 26 -2.23 23.30 -18.24
N GLY A 27 -2.47 22.06 -17.82
CA GLY A 27 -1.43 21.04 -17.62
C GLY A 27 -2.02 19.68 -17.33
N LEU A 28 -1.21 18.78 -16.75
CA LEU A 28 -1.71 17.50 -16.28
C LEU A 28 -2.67 17.70 -15.09
N VAL A 29 -3.77 16.97 -15.10
CA VAL A 29 -4.77 16.97 -14.03
C VAL A 29 -4.94 15.56 -13.47
N THR A 30 -5.35 15.46 -12.21
CA THR A 30 -5.61 14.18 -11.57
C THR A 30 -7.06 13.74 -11.85
N ALA A 31 -7.24 12.65 -12.58
CA ALA A 31 -8.56 12.19 -13.01
C ALA A 31 -9.53 11.91 -11.86
N CYS A 32 -9.03 11.59 -10.66
CA CYS A 32 -9.87 11.26 -9.51
C CYS A 32 -10.59 12.48 -8.90
N VAL A 33 -10.14 13.71 -9.16
CA VAL A 33 -10.71 14.94 -8.56
C VAL A 33 -11.04 16.01 -9.58
N TYR A 34 -10.61 15.85 -10.84
CA TYR A 34 -10.88 16.84 -11.86
C TYR A 34 -12.32 16.76 -12.32
N PRO A 35 -13.09 17.89 -12.30
CA PRO A 35 -14.47 17.86 -12.68
C PRO A 35 -14.62 17.62 -14.19
N VAL A 36 -15.58 16.79 -14.57
CA VAL A 36 -15.92 16.54 -15.96
C VAL A 36 -16.79 17.66 -16.52
N SER A 37 -16.62 17.97 -17.80
CA SER A 37 -17.46 18.92 -18.54
C SER A 37 -17.87 18.34 -19.88
N GLU A 38 -18.96 18.88 -20.44
CA GLU A 38 -19.45 18.45 -21.75
C GLU A 38 -18.41 18.73 -22.84
N GLY A 39 -18.20 17.76 -23.72
CA GLY A 39 -17.23 17.87 -24.80
C GLY A 39 -15.75 17.72 -24.36
N MET A 40 -15.49 17.34 -23.11
CA MET A 40 -14.12 17.11 -22.62
C MET A 40 -13.49 15.89 -23.32
N GLU A 41 -12.32 16.09 -23.92
CA GLU A 41 -11.47 15.01 -24.42
C GLU A 41 -10.34 14.73 -23.41
N VAL A 42 -10.11 13.46 -23.10
CA VAL A 42 -9.09 13.03 -22.11
C VAL A 42 -8.09 12.10 -22.78
N GLN A 43 -6.80 12.47 -22.66
CA GLN A 43 -5.68 11.65 -23.13
C GLN A 43 -4.99 11.00 -21.92
N THR A 44 -4.99 9.67 -21.90
CA THR A 44 -4.49 8.89 -20.77
C THR A 44 -3.08 8.34 -20.96
N ASN A 45 -2.55 8.40 -22.19
CA ASN A 45 -1.31 7.69 -22.56
C ASN A 45 -0.37 8.54 -23.44
N THR A 46 -0.31 9.85 -23.21
CA THR A 46 0.65 10.70 -23.92
C THR A 46 2.04 10.54 -23.31
N ALA A 47 3.09 10.94 -24.07
CA ALA A 47 4.46 10.92 -23.57
C ALA A 47 4.63 11.74 -22.27
N LYS A 48 3.88 12.85 -22.14
CA LYS A 48 3.88 13.71 -20.96
C LYS A 48 3.23 13.01 -19.75
N VAL A 49 2.11 12.32 -19.94
CA VAL A 49 1.44 11.52 -18.92
C VAL A 49 2.35 10.37 -18.47
N GLN A 50 2.95 9.66 -19.41
CA GLN A 50 3.90 8.58 -19.12
C GLN A 50 5.10 9.06 -18.31
N ALA A 51 5.71 10.19 -18.68
CA ALA A 51 6.83 10.76 -17.95
C ALA A 51 6.44 11.15 -16.51
N ALA A 52 5.28 11.78 -16.32
CA ALA A 52 4.80 12.16 -15.00
C ALA A 52 4.55 10.94 -14.09
N ARG A 53 3.91 9.88 -14.61
CA ARG A 53 3.67 8.65 -13.87
C ARG A 53 4.97 7.93 -13.51
N ARG A 54 5.94 7.91 -14.42
CA ARG A 54 7.27 7.35 -14.14
C ARG A 54 7.94 8.10 -13.00
N THR A 55 7.95 9.44 -13.03
CA THR A 55 8.52 10.24 -11.93
C THR A 55 7.81 9.97 -10.60
N THR A 56 6.48 9.84 -10.60
CA THR A 56 5.71 9.50 -9.40
C THR A 56 6.13 8.15 -8.83
N LEU A 57 6.28 7.12 -9.68
CA LEU A 57 6.74 5.80 -9.26
C LEU A 57 8.17 5.82 -8.72
N GLU A 58 9.08 6.57 -9.35
CA GLU A 58 10.45 6.77 -8.85
C GLU A 58 10.45 7.41 -7.45
N LEU A 59 9.58 8.40 -7.21
CA LEU A 59 9.41 9.02 -5.89
C LEU A 59 8.84 8.04 -4.85
N ILE A 60 7.88 7.20 -5.21
CA ILE A 60 7.36 6.15 -4.32
C ILE A 60 8.47 5.16 -3.96
N LEU A 61 9.27 4.74 -4.94
CA LEU A 61 10.38 3.82 -4.72
C LEU A 61 11.49 4.43 -3.84
N SER A 62 11.65 5.75 -3.82
CA SER A 62 12.69 6.41 -3.04
C SER A 62 12.54 6.20 -1.52
N THR A 63 11.31 6.02 -1.03
CA THR A 63 11.01 5.76 0.39
C THR A 63 10.66 4.30 0.69
N HIS A 64 10.39 3.50 -0.33
CA HIS A 64 10.02 2.09 -0.19
C HIS A 64 11.23 1.19 0.11
N GLU A 65 11.07 0.20 1.00
CA GLU A 65 12.11 -0.81 1.23
C GLU A 65 12.17 -1.82 0.08
N LYS A 66 13.28 -1.82 -0.65
CA LYS A 66 13.44 -2.57 -1.93
C LYS A 66 13.92 -4.02 -1.76
N LYS A 67 13.52 -4.69 -0.70
CA LYS A 67 13.85 -6.11 -0.45
C LYS A 67 12.89 -7.07 -1.16
N CYS A 68 12.70 -6.89 -2.46
CA CYS A 68 11.69 -7.63 -3.23
C CYS A 68 11.90 -9.14 -3.22
N LEU A 69 13.14 -9.62 -3.26
CA LEU A 69 13.45 -11.07 -3.30
C LEU A 69 13.05 -11.81 -2.02
N SER A 70 13.01 -11.12 -0.88
CA SER A 70 12.56 -11.68 0.41
C SER A 70 11.17 -11.21 0.83
N CYS A 71 10.47 -10.48 -0.03
CA CYS A 71 9.14 -9.97 0.25
C CYS A 71 8.08 -11.04 -0.02
N VAL A 72 7.14 -11.22 0.90
CA VAL A 72 6.00 -12.16 0.75
C VAL A 72 5.11 -11.83 -0.45
N ARG A 73 5.10 -10.57 -0.92
CA ARG A 73 4.38 -10.13 -2.13
C ARG A 73 5.24 -10.17 -3.39
N SER A 74 6.42 -10.81 -3.37
CA SER A 74 7.22 -10.99 -4.59
C SER A 74 6.37 -11.67 -5.67
N ASN A 75 6.41 -11.15 -6.89
CA ASN A 75 5.60 -11.55 -8.05
C ASN A 75 4.08 -11.25 -7.98
N ASP A 76 3.53 -10.88 -6.82
CA ASP A 76 2.13 -10.46 -6.65
C ASP A 76 2.05 -9.05 -6.01
N CYS A 77 2.92 -8.16 -6.42
CA CYS A 77 3.00 -6.79 -5.92
C CYS A 77 2.57 -5.80 -7.01
N GLU A 78 1.52 -5.03 -6.74
CA GLU A 78 1.04 -4.02 -7.69
C GLU A 78 2.12 -2.96 -8.00
N LEU A 79 2.95 -2.58 -7.02
CA LEU A 79 4.04 -1.63 -7.25
C LEU A 79 5.10 -2.20 -8.21
N GLN A 80 5.51 -3.47 -8.05
CA GLN A 80 6.43 -4.12 -8.98
C GLN A 80 5.86 -4.15 -10.40
N LYS A 81 4.58 -4.52 -10.53
CA LYS A 81 3.90 -4.55 -11.83
C LYS A 81 3.88 -3.16 -12.47
N MET A 82 3.50 -2.13 -11.75
CA MET A 82 3.49 -0.76 -12.27
C MET A 82 4.88 -0.28 -12.67
N CYS A 83 5.91 -0.55 -11.86
CA CYS A 83 7.28 -0.19 -12.21
C CYS A 83 7.72 -0.87 -13.52
N LYS A 84 7.37 -2.14 -13.70
CA LYS A 84 7.64 -2.87 -14.95
C LYS A 84 6.89 -2.27 -16.14
N ASP A 85 5.60 -1.99 -15.99
CA ASP A 85 4.73 -1.47 -17.06
C ASP A 85 5.18 -0.07 -17.54
N TYR A 86 5.71 0.75 -16.62
CA TYR A 86 6.24 2.10 -16.94
C TYR A 86 7.74 2.13 -17.20
N GLY A 87 8.43 0.99 -17.18
CA GLY A 87 9.89 0.92 -17.39
C GLY A 87 10.66 1.74 -16.35
N VAL A 88 10.23 1.70 -15.10
CA VAL A 88 10.90 2.39 -14.00
C VAL A 88 12.03 1.53 -13.48
N GLU A 89 13.25 2.05 -13.60
CA GLU A 89 14.45 1.48 -13.02
C GLU A 89 14.83 2.27 -11.76
N ASP A 90 15.27 1.55 -10.73
CA ASP A 90 15.75 2.18 -9.50
C ASP A 90 17.15 2.78 -9.72
N THR A 91 17.16 4.03 -10.09
CA THR A 91 18.41 4.75 -10.36
C THR A 91 19.02 5.40 -9.12
N GLY A 92 18.35 5.36 -7.97
CA GLY A 92 18.74 6.12 -6.77
C GLY A 92 18.61 7.65 -6.92
N LYS A 93 18.01 8.14 -8.01
CA LYS A 93 17.88 9.56 -8.34
C LYS A 93 17.25 10.42 -7.24
N TYR A 94 16.31 9.84 -6.51
CA TYR A 94 15.58 10.51 -5.42
C TYR A 94 15.94 9.93 -4.06
N ASP A 95 17.07 9.23 -3.92
CA ASP A 95 17.50 8.72 -2.62
C ASP A 95 17.83 9.88 -1.69
N GLY A 96 17.36 9.76 -0.43
CA GLY A 96 17.50 10.76 0.59
C GLY A 96 17.09 10.20 1.95
N PHE A 97 16.55 11.07 2.82
CA PHE A 97 16.03 10.64 4.11
C PHE A 97 14.88 9.65 3.91
N LYS A 98 14.98 8.49 4.56
CA LYS A 98 13.93 7.46 4.62
C LYS A 98 13.52 7.30 6.08
N PRO A 99 12.25 7.55 6.44
CA PRO A 99 11.78 7.18 7.76
C PRO A 99 11.92 5.66 7.94
N HIS A 100 12.34 5.26 9.12
CA HIS A 100 12.45 3.85 9.50
C HIS A 100 11.43 3.54 10.58
N TYR A 101 10.68 2.47 10.38
CA TYR A 101 9.63 2.02 11.30
C TYR A 101 9.94 0.63 11.83
N GLU A 102 9.66 0.42 13.10
CA GLU A 102 9.72 -0.92 13.68
C GLU A 102 8.60 -1.80 13.15
N LEU A 103 8.89 -3.09 13.05
CA LEU A 103 7.92 -4.10 12.63
C LEU A 103 6.88 -4.28 13.74
N ASP A 104 5.61 -4.05 13.47
CA ASP A 104 4.53 -4.31 14.42
C ASP A 104 3.98 -5.74 14.23
N THR A 105 4.36 -6.61 15.16
CA THR A 105 3.91 -8.02 15.24
C THR A 105 2.94 -8.25 16.39
N SER A 106 2.42 -7.20 17.01
CA SER A 106 1.59 -7.27 18.21
C SER A 106 0.23 -7.94 17.98
N ALA A 107 -0.34 -7.78 16.77
CA ALA A 107 -1.59 -8.43 16.42
C ALA A 107 -1.44 -9.96 16.33
N ALA A 108 -2.51 -10.70 16.67
CA ALA A 108 -2.50 -12.16 16.62
C ALA A 108 -2.43 -12.70 15.20
N HIS A 109 -2.94 -11.98 14.19
CA HIS A 109 -3.20 -12.49 12.85
C HIS A 109 -2.46 -11.73 11.73
N LEU A 110 -1.86 -10.58 12.02
CA LEU A 110 -1.18 -9.76 11.00
C LEU A 110 0.14 -9.18 11.49
N VAL A 111 0.99 -8.87 10.53
CA VAL A 111 2.22 -8.12 10.68
C VAL A 111 2.10 -6.83 9.87
N ARG A 112 2.53 -5.70 10.47
CA ARG A 112 2.57 -4.41 9.82
C ARG A 112 4.01 -3.93 9.68
N ASP A 113 4.42 -3.67 8.44
CA ASP A 113 5.73 -3.16 8.06
C ASP A 113 5.58 -1.84 7.29
N ASN A 114 5.64 -0.72 7.99
CA ASN A 114 5.50 0.59 7.35
C ASN A 114 6.67 0.95 6.43
N ASN A 115 7.81 0.26 6.50
CA ASN A 115 8.92 0.47 5.55
C ASN A 115 8.57 0.05 4.12
N LYS A 116 7.56 -0.82 3.97
CA LYS A 116 7.00 -1.26 2.68
C LYS A 116 5.70 -0.55 2.30
N CYS A 117 5.24 0.39 3.14
CA CYS A 117 3.99 1.11 2.91
C CYS A 117 4.18 2.21 1.87
N ILE A 118 3.31 2.24 0.85
CA ILE A 118 3.27 3.31 -0.16
C ILE A 118 2.20 4.37 0.16
N LEU A 119 1.61 4.31 1.34
CA LEU A 119 0.63 5.27 1.86
C LEU A 119 -0.65 5.40 1.01
N CYS A 120 -1.02 4.38 0.28
CA CYS A 120 -2.23 4.37 -0.57
C CYS A 120 -3.54 4.43 0.22
N ARG A 121 -3.52 4.20 1.54
CA ARG A 121 -4.68 4.23 2.45
C ARG A 121 -5.82 3.25 2.14
N ARG A 122 -5.64 2.30 1.23
CA ARG A 122 -6.66 1.27 0.95
C ARG A 122 -7.05 0.50 2.22
N CYS A 123 -6.10 0.17 3.07
CA CYS A 123 -6.34 -0.50 4.34
C CYS A 123 -7.20 0.34 5.30
N VAL A 124 -7.00 1.66 5.31
CA VAL A 124 -7.81 2.59 6.11
C VAL A 124 -9.25 2.59 5.61
N ALA A 125 -9.45 2.69 4.31
CA ALA A 125 -10.78 2.64 3.69
C ALA A 125 -11.48 1.29 3.97
N ALA A 126 -10.78 0.18 3.81
CA ALA A 126 -11.31 -1.15 4.09
C ALA A 126 -11.70 -1.30 5.58
N CYS A 127 -10.86 -0.84 6.51
CA CYS A 127 -11.17 -0.86 7.93
C CYS A 127 -12.41 -0.01 8.26
N ARG A 128 -12.55 1.14 7.62
CA ARG A 128 -13.73 2.01 7.77
C ARG A 128 -14.99 1.36 7.22
N GLN A 129 -14.91 0.66 6.08
CA GLN A 129 -16.04 -0.09 5.50
C GLN A 129 -16.52 -1.23 6.41
N GLN A 130 -15.62 -1.79 7.23
CA GLN A 130 -15.99 -2.76 8.26
C GLN A 130 -16.57 -2.11 9.56
N PHE A 131 -16.76 -0.79 9.57
CA PHE A 131 -17.21 -0.01 10.73
C PHE A 131 -16.29 -0.11 11.96
N VAL A 132 -15.05 -0.54 11.79
CA VAL A 132 -14.07 -0.71 12.88
C VAL A 132 -13.19 0.53 13.04
N SER A 133 -12.64 1.05 11.95
CA SER A 133 -11.86 2.31 11.86
C SER A 133 -10.71 2.43 12.88
N VAL A 134 -10.02 1.34 13.21
CA VAL A 134 -8.91 1.34 14.20
C VAL A 134 -7.58 1.79 13.59
N ILE A 135 -7.44 1.76 12.26
CA ILE A 135 -6.23 2.21 11.57
C ILE A 135 -6.48 3.48 10.77
N GLY A 136 -5.51 4.36 10.76
CA GLY A 136 -5.54 5.65 10.12
C GLY A 136 -4.17 6.07 9.60
N ALA A 137 -4.10 7.25 8.99
CA ALA A 137 -2.83 7.88 8.67
C ALA A 137 -2.47 8.82 9.83
N ASN A 138 -1.32 8.59 10.42
CA ASN A 138 -0.75 9.38 11.49
C ASN A 138 0.34 10.29 10.93
N ASP A 139 0.64 11.38 11.63
CA ASP A 139 1.60 12.41 11.25
C ASP A 139 1.33 13.07 9.88
N ARG A 140 2.30 13.81 9.38
CA ARG A 140 2.21 14.55 8.12
C ARG A 140 3.57 14.64 7.42
N GLY A 141 3.53 14.99 6.14
CA GLY A 141 4.74 15.10 5.34
C GLY A 141 5.42 13.74 5.17
N ILE A 142 6.73 13.72 5.32
CA ILE A 142 7.55 12.52 5.16
C ILE A 142 7.35 11.51 6.30
N ASP A 143 6.98 11.98 7.48
CA ASP A 143 6.75 11.14 8.66
C ASP A 143 5.37 10.45 8.64
N THR A 144 4.55 10.75 7.63
CA THR A 144 3.23 10.11 7.52
C THR A 144 3.36 8.60 7.41
N HIS A 145 2.64 7.88 8.26
CA HIS A 145 2.59 6.42 8.23
C HIS A 145 1.19 5.91 8.58
N ILE A 146 0.96 4.64 8.33
CA ILE A 146 -0.30 4.00 8.72
C ILE A 146 -0.14 3.45 10.14
N GLY A 147 -0.98 3.92 11.03
CA GLY A 147 -0.93 3.62 12.47
C GLY A 147 -2.30 3.44 13.08
N THR A 148 -2.31 3.35 14.38
CA THR A 148 -3.49 3.40 15.24
C THR A 148 -3.53 4.73 15.97
N ALA A 149 -4.65 5.10 16.55
CA ALA A 149 -4.74 6.31 17.38
C ALA A 149 -3.73 6.24 18.54
N PHE A 150 -3.00 7.35 18.75
CA PHE A 150 -1.98 7.48 19.80
C PHE A 150 -0.83 6.45 19.71
N GLU A 151 -0.52 5.96 18.52
CA GLU A 151 0.53 4.96 18.26
C GLU A 151 0.42 3.69 19.13
N LYS A 152 -0.79 3.33 19.53
CA LYS A 152 -1.04 2.09 20.25
C LYS A 152 -0.74 0.88 19.38
N LYS A 153 -0.29 -0.20 19.98
CA LYS A 153 -0.11 -1.47 19.26
C LYS A 153 -1.44 -2.01 18.77
N LEU A 154 -1.45 -2.74 17.67
CA LEU A 154 -2.69 -3.30 17.10
C LEU A 154 -3.43 -4.24 18.07
N ASN A 155 -2.73 -4.88 18.98
CA ASN A 155 -3.35 -5.71 20.01
C ASN A 155 -4.08 -4.89 21.11
N ASP A 156 -3.75 -3.61 21.26
CA ASP A 156 -4.30 -2.73 22.30
C ASP A 156 -5.47 -1.87 21.83
N VAL A 157 -5.92 -2.10 20.60
CA VAL A 157 -7.07 -1.41 20.00
C VAL A 157 -8.16 -2.42 19.63
N PRO A 158 -9.44 -2.00 19.51
CA PRO A 158 -10.56 -2.90 19.25
C PRO A 158 -10.57 -3.41 17.79
N CYS A 159 -9.45 -4.00 17.35
CA CYS A 159 -9.35 -4.67 16.07
C CYS A 159 -10.12 -5.99 16.11
N VAL A 160 -11.02 -6.19 15.15
CA VAL A 160 -11.85 -7.41 15.06
C VAL A 160 -11.19 -8.54 14.26
N SER A 161 -9.91 -8.36 13.87
CA SER A 161 -9.11 -9.38 13.17
C SER A 161 -9.74 -9.89 11.85
N CYS A 162 -10.46 -9.03 11.13
CA CYS A 162 -11.18 -9.41 9.91
C CYS A 162 -10.27 -9.64 8.67
N GLY A 163 -8.99 -9.24 8.71
CA GLY A 163 -8.03 -9.43 7.62
C GLY A 163 -8.22 -8.55 6.38
N GLN A 164 -9.30 -7.74 6.28
CA GLN A 164 -9.59 -6.96 5.07
C GLN A 164 -8.47 -5.97 4.69
N CYS A 165 -7.76 -5.44 5.67
CA CYS A 165 -6.63 -4.56 5.43
C CYS A 165 -5.45 -5.28 4.75
N ILE A 166 -5.26 -6.58 4.97
CA ILE A 166 -4.26 -7.41 4.31
C ILE A 166 -4.64 -7.62 2.84
N VAL A 167 -5.90 -7.99 2.60
CA VAL A 167 -6.42 -8.30 1.24
C VAL A 167 -6.25 -7.11 0.29
N VAL A 168 -6.51 -5.89 0.77
CA VAL A 168 -6.44 -4.68 -0.08
C VAL A 168 -5.06 -4.06 -0.15
N CYS A 169 -4.07 -4.57 0.61
CA CYS A 169 -2.73 -4.01 0.60
C CYS A 169 -2.01 -4.35 -0.72
N PRO A 170 -1.58 -3.35 -1.52
CA PRO A 170 -0.97 -3.59 -2.82
C PRO A 170 0.51 -4.00 -2.72
N THR A 171 1.10 -3.91 -1.52
CA THR A 171 2.50 -4.23 -1.24
C THR A 171 2.60 -5.17 -0.04
N GLY A 172 3.81 -5.53 0.38
CA GLY A 172 4.03 -6.34 1.58
C GLY A 172 4.01 -5.58 2.91
N ALA A 173 3.31 -4.44 2.99
CA ALA A 173 3.25 -3.63 4.20
C ALA A 173 2.30 -4.20 5.26
N LEU A 174 1.26 -4.91 4.85
CA LEU A 174 0.37 -5.67 5.72
C LEU A 174 0.33 -7.10 5.22
N THR A 175 0.68 -8.03 6.09
CA THR A 175 0.78 -9.45 5.75
C THR A 175 0.18 -10.28 6.86
N GLU A 176 -0.16 -11.51 6.52
CA GLU A 176 -0.56 -12.51 7.50
C GLU A 176 0.63 -12.82 8.41
N LYS A 177 0.34 -13.13 9.68
CA LYS A 177 1.35 -13.61 10.60
C LYS A 177 1.58 -15.08 10.33
N ASP A 178 2.81 -15.45 10.00
CA ASP A 178 3.20 -16.83 9.79
C ASP A 178 3.53 -17.48 11.14
N ASP A 179 2.73 -18.44 11.53
CA ASP A 179 2.92 -19.24 12.75
C ASP A 179 3.31 -20.71 12.41
N THR A 180 3.72 -20.99 11.17
CA THR A 180 4.08 -22.34 10.68
C THR A 180 5.18 -22.97 11.53
N ASP A 181 6.22 -22.21 11.86
CA ASP A 181 7.34 -22.71 12.68
C ASP A 181 6.88 -23.16 14.06
N LYS A 182 5.93 -22.44 14.68
CA LYS A 182 5.36 -22.81 15.99
C LYS A 182 4.57 -24.13 15.91
N ILE A 183 3.93 -24.38 14.78
CA ILE A 183 3.22 -25.66 14.55
C ILE A 183 4.23 -26.78 14.41
N TRP A 184 5.31 -26.59 13.66
CA TRP A 184 6.38 -27.59 13.52
C TRP A 184 7.05 -27.90 14.86
N GLU A 185 7.34 -26.87 15.66
CA GLU A 185 7.88 -27.04 17.01
C GLU A 185 6.91 -27.84 17.90
N ALA A 186 5.61 -27.53 17.83
CA ALA A 186 4.60 -28.24 18.61
C ALA A 186 4.44 -29.69 18.17
N LEU A 187 4.56 -30.00 16.87
CA LEU A 187 4.50 -31.36 16.33
C LEU A 187 5.74 -32.17 16.67
N ALA A 188 6.90 -31.52 16.83
CA ALA A 188 8.14 -32.19 17.22
C ALA A 188 8.24 -32.46 18.73
N ASP A 189 7.38 -31.84 19.55
CA ASP A 189 7.36 -31.98 21.00
C ASP A 189 6.50 -33.15 21.41
N GLU A 190 7.10 -34.26 21.79
CA GLU A 190 6.41 -35.50 22.21
C GLU A 190 5.50 -35.32 23.45
N THR A 191 5.68 -34.23 24.18
CA THR A 191 4.83 -33.91 25.35
C THR A 191 3.52 -33.21 24.97
N LYS A 192 3.40 -32.76 23.72
CA LYS A 192 2.22 -32.02 23.23
C LYS A 192 1.35 -32.89 22.32
N HIS A 193 0.06 -32.77 22.51
CA HIS A 193 -0.94 -33.36 21.62
C HIS A 193 -1.55 -32.27 20.74
N VAL A 194 -1.19 -32.26 19.45
CA VAL A 194 -1.67 -31.25 18.51
C VAL A 194 -3.00 -31.70 17.89
N ILE A 195 -4.02 -30.86 18.02
CA ILE A 195 -5.36 -31.11 17.46
C ILE A 195 -5.69 -29.98 16.48
N VAL A 196 -6.16 -30.36 15.31
CA VAL A 196 -6.68 -29.42 14.31
C VAL A 196 -8.21 -29.40 14.45
N THR A 197 -8.75 -28.20 14.69
CA THR A 197 -10.20 -27.98 14.66
C THR A 197 -10.56 -27.21 13.39
N THR A 198 -11.55 -27.69 12.66
CA THR A 198 -12.09 -27.07 11.43
C THR A 198 -13.45 -26.47 11.67
#